data_401c4c99b222c6725f8380178a858bc2
#
_entry.id   401c4c99b222c6725f8380178a858bc2
#
_cell.length_a   1.000
_cell.length_b   1.000
_cell.length_c   1.000
_cell.angle_alpha   90.00
_cell.angle_beta   90.00
_cell.angle_gamma   90.00
#
_symmetry.space_group_name_H-M   'P 1'
#
loop_
_entity.id
_entity.type
_entity.pdbx_description
1 polymer ?
#
loop_
_entity_poly.entity_id
_entity_poly.type
_entity_poly.pdbx_seq_one_letter_code
_entity_poly.pdbx_strand_id
1 'polypeptide(L)'
;MGRALRVGIVVLPVGFVLWYASYYTTIVVWELRKLFAWFALPLLAAAATAAVVLLVGWLRRRAGRGAGTGNAAVALGCLGAVVGLGLTIGWLVYGSYLQDRAYMATSQVVTEPVPALAARVPYVAGKAQAAPHLGDVTGEISDITYLPDSDRFATLVERRGWLAGYEVGLVQDVPLGGESRSQERCPFDVSRADARISGWFTHNLGRKISAEKRWVRFEADDAYVTCSGGTPVVVVPLKRQTGILVVTERPAGVALYDGRTGKLTVTTDTSAVPGPSYPISLAARQREGTAAVGGFSDWWFERSGWDASEDGANEGNESEFTMRYAEEAGRSAYVTPLTPQGEASSVVAVSTLPTRHQGGGLAPMTVHRLDPAWSSPKALVALIKAEYRDVCCYNDDQVFEVVPTGGGTWTATVGSEQNVRYRVEGKGQVGGREATCLKAADGALIRCAYVVPGSPEEQELKRREQQKQQQQEGAKNPGDPGDLTGYTNEQLAELQRRMTEEIGRRLKAG
;
A
#
# COMPACT_ATOMS: atom_id res chain seq x y z
N MET A 1 35.41 -40.50 30.60
CA MET A 1 34.04 -39.91 30.44
C MET A 1 33.97 -38.40 30.80
N GLY A 2 34.80 -37.87 31.72
CA GLY A 2 34.64 -36.46 32.20
C GLY A 2 35.02 -35.33 31.26
N ARG A 3 36.00 -35.49 30.33
CA ARG A 3 36.45 -34.42 29.43
C ARG A 3 35.50 -34.18 28.25
N ALA A 4 34.96 -35.25 27.64
CA ALA A 4 33.99 -35.15 26.54
C ALA A 4 32.68 -34.49 26.99
N LEU A 5 32.21 -34.83 28.22
CA LEU A 5 31.00 -34.24 28.80
C LEU A 5 31.18 -32.72 29.06
N ARG A 6 32.34 -32.31 29.59
CA ARG A 6 32.65 -30.88 29.85
C ARG A 6 32.78 -30.06 28.57
N VAL A 7 33.35 -30.64 27.52
CA VAL A 7 33.42 -29.98 26.22
C VAL A 7 32.04 -29.82 25.61
N GLY A 8 31.18 -30.87 25.71
CA GLY A 8 29.80 -30.80 25.23
C GLY A 8 28.96 -29.74 25.93
N ILE A 9 29.12 -29.59 27.26
CA ILE A 9 28.39 -28.59 28.06
C ILE A 9 28.71 -27.16 27.67
N VAL A 10 29.90 -26.86 27.13
CA VAL A 10 30.30 -25.51 26.70
C VAL A 10 30.01 -25.31 25.21
N VAL A 11 30.31 -26.30 24.38
CA VAL A 11 30.21 -26.20 22.92
C VAL A 11 28.73 -26.09 22.48
N LEU A 12 27.82 -26.83 23.11
CA LEU A 12 26.41 -26.78 22.75
C LEU A 12 25.75 -25.41 23.01
N PRO A 13 25.88 -24.79 24.20
CA PRO A 13 25.34 -23.45 24.43
C PRO A 13 25.99 -22.39 23.55
N VAL A 14 27.30 -22.44 23.35
CA VAL A 14 28.02 -21.50 22.47
C VAL A 14 27.56 -21.67 21.02
N GLY A 15 27.45 -22.91 20.55
CA GLY A 15 26.93 -23.22 19.22
C GLY A 15 25.49 -22.72 19.03
N PHE A 16 24.64 -22.90 20.03
CA PHE A 16 23.27 -22.39 20.02
C PHE A 16 23.23 -20.85 19.99
N VAL A 17 24.03 -20.17 20.82
CA VAL A 17 24.09 -18.71 20.83
C VAL A 17 24.60 -18.18 19.48
N LEU A 18 25.64 -18.80 18.90
CA LEU A 18 26.17 -18.41 17.59
C LEU A 18 25.12 -18.64 16.47
N TRP A 19 24.44 -19.76 16.50
CA TRP A 19 23.36 -20.05 15.57
C TRP A 19 22.19 -19.05 15.73
N TYR A 20 21.79 -18.77 16.96
CA TYR A 20 20.73 -17.81 17.28
C TYR A 20 21.13 -16.39 16.83
N ALA A 21 22.34 -15.96 17.17
CA ALA A 21 22.85 -14.66 16.82
C ALA A 21 23.09 -14.48 15.31
N SER A 22 23.31 -15.57 14.57
CA SER A 22 23.63 -15.51 13.13
C SER A 22 22.56 -14.83 12.29
N TYR A 23 21.29 -15.00 12.63
CA TYR A 23 20.19 -14.30 11.97
C TYR A 23 20.19 -12.80 12.28
N TYR A 24 20.35 -12.46 13.56
CA TYR A 24 20.38 -11.05 13.98
C TYR A 24 21.60 -10.32 13.46
N THR A 25 22.71 -11.01 13.22
CA THR A 25 23.87 -10.39 12.57
C THR A 25 23.54 -9.89 11.17
N THR A 26 22.65 -10.56 10.43
CA THR A 26 22.23 -10.06 9.10
C THR A 26 21.42 -8.78 9.21
N ILE A 27 20.59 -8.65 10.26
CA ILE A 27 19.81 -7.43 10.55
C ILE A 27 20.76 -6.31 10.95
N VAL A 28 21.66 -6.57 11.90
CA VAL A 28 22.63 -5.59 12.37
C VAL A 28 23.54 -5.13 11.24
N VAL A 29 24.04 -6.04 10.40
CA VAL A 29 24.87 -5.67 9.24
C VAL A 29 24.09 -4.85 8.22
N TRP A 30 22.79 -5.13 8.03
CA TRP A 30 21.93 -4.32 7.17
C TRP A 30 21.85 -2.87 7.64
N GLU A 31 21.61 -2.66 8.93
CA GLU A 31 21.57 -1.32 9.52
C GLU A 31 22.95 -0.67 9.59
N LEU A 32 23.98 -1.44 9.98
CA LEU A 32 25.36 -0.94 9.98
C LEU A 32 25.83 -0.51 8.60
N ARG A 33 25.37 -1.18 7.55
CA ARG A 33 25.71 -0.82 6.18
C ARG A 33 25.11 0.51 5.76
N LYS A 34 23.85 0.77 6.17
CA LYS A 34 23.25 2.10 6.04
C LYS A 34 24.05 3.13 6.84
N LEU A 35 24.31 2.84 8.10
CA LEU A 35 25.06 3.72 8.99
C LEU A 35 26.45 4.01 8.45
N PHE A 36 27.18 2.99 7.95
CA PHE A 36 28.50 3.17 7.33
C PHE A 36 28.43 4.09 6.12
N ALA A 37 27.45 3.95 5.25
CA ALA A 37 27.24 4.83 4.10
C ALA A 37 27.09 6.30 4.55
N TRP A 38 26.37 6.54 5.66
CA TRP A 38 26.19 7.87 6.23
C TRP A 38 27.47 8.47 6.82
N PHE A 39 28.31 7.65 7.44
CA PHE A 39 29.49 8.10 8.18
C PHE A 39 30.83 7.77 7.49
N ALA A 40 30.83 7.09 6.36
CA ALA A 40 32.06 6.64 5.70
C ALA A 40 32.99 7.80 5.34
N LEU A 41 32.50 8.83 4.66
CA LEU A 41 33.33 10.00 4.30
C LEU A 41 33.75 10.82 5.52
N PRO A 42 32.87 11.14 6.47
CA PRO A 42 33.25 11.80 7.72
C PRO A 42 34.33 11.04 8.49
N LEU A 43 34.22 9.73 8.63
CA LEU A 43 35.22 8.90 9.32
C LEU A 43 36.53 8.89 8.58
N LEU A 44 36.53 8.78 7.25
CA LEU A 44 37.73 8.87 6.43
C LEU A 44 38.41 10.24 6.55
N ALA A 45 37.64 11.32 6.52
CA ALA A 45 38.17 12.67 6.72
C ALA A 45 38.77 12.86 8.10
N ALA A 46 38.11 12.37 9.16
CA ALA A 46 38.62 12.40 10.53
C ALA A 46 39.91 11.58 10.68
N ALA A 47 39.93 10.36 10.10
CA ALA A 47 41.12 9.51 10.11
C ALA A 47 42.29 10.14 9.34
N ALA A 48 42.05 10.73 8.17
CA ALA A 48 43.08 11.44 7.39
C ALA A 48 43.66 12.64 8.17
N THR A 49 42.78 13.42 8.79
CA THR A 49 43.19 14.57 9.63
C THR A 49 44.04 14.12 10.82
N ALA A 50 43.59 13.07 11.53
CA ALA A 50 44.39 12.50 12.64
C ALA A 50 45.75 12.00 12.16
N ALA A 51 45.82 11.30 11.01
CA ALA A 51 47.04 10.83 10.42
C ALA A 51 48.02 11.98 10.06
N VAL A 52 47.49 13.08 9.49
CA VAL A 52 48.26 14.28 9.18
C VAL A 52 48.82 14.92 10.45
N VAL A 53 48.00 15.07 11.50
CA VAL A 53 48.43 15.61 12.80
C VAL A 53 49.50 14.77 13.42
N LEU A 54 49.35 13.43 13.44
CA LEU A 54 50.34 12.50 13.94
C LEU A 54 51.65 12.53 13.14
N LEU A 55 51.57 12.57 11.82
CA LEU A 55 52.73 12.66 10.93
C LEU A 55 53.51 13.97 11.15
N VAL A 56 52.80 15.09 11.20
CA VAL A 56 53.43 16.40 11.50
C VAL A 56 54.06 16.40 12.88
N GLY A 57 53.41 15.85 13.90
CA GLY A 57 53.95 15.69 15.24
C GLY A 57 55.20 14.83 15.27
N TRP A 58 55.22 13.70 14.53
CA TRP A 58 56.37 12.81 14.41
C TRP A 58 57.57 13.48 13.68
N LEU A 59 57.32 14.14 12.53
CA LEU A 59 58.34 14.87 11.78
C LEU A 59 59.00 15.97 12.60
N ARG A 60 58.20 16.71 13.39
CA ARG A 60 58.72 17.78 14.29
C ARG A 60 59.57 17.23 15.41
N ARG A 61 59.18 16.09 16.04
CA ARG A 61 59.99 15.39 17.05
C ARG A 61 61.33 14.96 16.46
N ARG A 62 61.30 14.42 15.24
CA ARG A 62 62.51 13.96 14.53
C ARG A 62 63.47 15.12 14.14
N ALA A 63 62.90 16.29 13.90
CA ALA A 63 63.69 17.50 13.56
C ALA A 63 64.26 18.25 14.79
N GLY A 64 64.15 17.71 16.01
CA GLY A 64 64.75 18.29 17.24
C GLY A 64 64.12 19.63 17.66
N ARG A 65 63.00 20.06 17.08
CA ARG A 65 62.32 21.30 17.41
C ARG A 65 61.48 21.10 18.66
N GLY A 66 62.03 21.55 19.83
CA GLY A 66 61.37 21.40 21.12
C GLY A 66 60.17 22.32 21.32
N ALA A 67 59.41 21.97 22.27
CA ALA A 67 58.28 22.50 23.08
C ALA A 67 57.51 23.81 22.73
N GLY A 68 57.93 24.63 21.77
CA GLY A 68 57.18 25.83 21.35
C GLY A 68 55.98 25.56 20.40
N THR A 69 55.69 24.30 20.14
CA THR A 69 54.77 23.88 19.05
C THR A 69 53.34 23.49 19.51
N GLY A 70 53.04 23.65 20.80
CA GLY A 70 51.72 23.29 21.34
C GLY A 70 50.56 24.02 20.63
N ASN A 71 50.73 25.31 20.44
CA ASN A 71 49.68 26.14 19.85
C ASN A 71 49.41 25.81 18.36
N ALA A 72 50.44 25.49 17.58
CA ALA A 72 50.29 25.12 16.17
C ALA A 72 49.63 23.71 16.01
N ALA A 73 49.92 22.78 16.91
CA ALA A 73 49.29 21.47 16.91
C ALA A 73 47.81 21.57 17.33
N VAL A 74 47.51 22.39 18.33
CA VAL A 74 46.12 22.70 18.74
C VAL A 74 45.34 23.39 17.60
N ALA A 75 45.93 24.41 16.96
CA ALA A 75 45.29 25.11 15.85
C ALA A 75 44.99 24.17 14.66
N LEU A 76 45.93 23.26 14.30
CA LEU A 76 45.73 22.26 13.27
C LEU A 76 44.68 21.24 13.68
N GLY A 77 44.62 20.85 14.95
CA GLY A 77 43.58 19.97 15.48
C GLY A 77 42.20 20.62 15.43
N CYS A 78 42.08 21.87 15.83
CA CYS A 78 40.81 22.62 15.73
C CYS A 78 40.36 22.82 14.29
N LEU A 79 41.27 23.18 13.38
CA LEU A 79 40.97 23.31 11.96
C LEU A 79 40.49 21.98 11.37
N GLY A 80 41.17 20.86 11.71
CA GLY A 80 40.77 19.53 11.28
C GLY A 80 39.39 19.12 11.81
N ALA A 81 39.10 19.46 13.06
CA ALA A 81 37.77 19.22 13.66
C ALA A 81 36.65 20.01 12.94
N VAL A 82 36.89 21.28 12.66
CA VAL A 82 35.92 22.15 11.93
C VAL A 82 35.71 21.63 10.50
N VAL A 83 36.80 21.32 9.79
CA VAL A 83 36.70 20.76 8.43
C VAL A 83 36.00 19.39 8.44
N GLY A 84 36.37 18.52 9.40
CA GLY A 84 35.74 17.21 9.56
C GLY A 84 34.22 17.31 9.87
N LEU A 85 33.85 18.24 10.74
CA LEU A 85 32.43 18.50 11.04
C LEU A 85 31.68 19.03 9.80
N GLY A 86 32.26 20.00 9.09
CA GLY A 86 31.68 20.55 7.87
C GLY A 86 31.48 19.49 6.78
N LEU A 87 32.49 18.64 6.56
CA LEU A 87 32.39 17.51 5.62
C LEU A 87 31.35 16.47 6.07
N THR A 88 31.22 16.24 7.39
CA THR A 88 30.21 15.33 7.93
C THR A 88 28.81 15.85 7.64
N ILE A 89 28.53 17.10 8.00
CA ILE A 89 27.22 17.72 7.75
C ILE A 89 26.94 17.77 6.23
N GLY A 90 27.91 18.24 5.45
CA GLY A 90 27.76 18.30 4.00
C GLY A 90 27.49 16.93 3.37
N TRP A 91 28.15 15.88 3.85
CA TRP A 91 27.90 14.53 3.36
C TRP A 91 26.56 13.97 3.82
N LEU A 92 26.15 14.18 5.07
CA LEU A 92 24.84 13.73 5.55
C LEU A 92 23.71 14.31 4.69
N VAL A 93 23.77 15.59 4.39
CA VAL A 93 22.81 16.28 3.55
C VAL A 93 22.88 15.80 2.09
N TYR A 94 24.06 15.85 1.51
CA TYR A 94 24.24 15.50 0.10
C TYR A 94 24.07 13.99 -0.15
N GLY A 95 24.43 13.15 0.80
CA GLY A 95 24.24 11.71 0.74
C GLY A 95 22.76 11.30 0.76
N SER A 96 21.92 12.01 1.56
CA SER A 96 20.47 11.84 1.52
C SER A 96 19.91 12.15 0.14
N TYR A 97 20.26 13.32 -0.43
CA TYR A 97 19.87 13.69 -1.77
C TYR A 97 20.27 12.64 -2.81
N LEU A 98 21.52 12.17 -2.75
CA LEU A 98 22.01 11.13 -3.67
C LEU A 98 21.24 9.81 -3.51
N GLN A 99 20.83 9.46 -2.30
CA GLN A 99 20.01 8.27 -2.05
C GLN A 99 18.64 8.41 -2.69
N ASP A 100 17.95 9.52 -2.46
CA ASP A 100 16.64 9.81 -3.06
C ASP A 100 16.76 9.86 -4.60
N ARG A 101 17.81 10.51 -5.12
CA ARG A 101 18.11 10.55 -6.55
C ARG A 101 18.32 9.17 -7.15
N ALA A 102 18.96 8.25 -6.40
CA ALA A 102 19.18 6.87 -6.84
C ALA A 102 17.87 6.04 -6.86
N TYR A 103 16.89 6.35 -6.01
CA TYR A 103 15.55 5.78 -6.07
C TYR A 103 14.72 6.37 -7.22
N MET A 104 14.95 7.62 -7.57
CA MET A 104 14.31 8.29 -8.72
C MET A 104 14.88 7.86 -10.09
N ALA A 105 15.97 7.09 -10.13
CA ALA A 105 16.69 6.80 -11.38
C ALA A 105 15.85 6.11 -12.48
N THR A 106 14.78 5.41 -12.09
CA THR A 106 13.83 4.73 -13.00
C THR A 106 12.46 5.41 -13.05
N SER A 107 12.36 6.62 -12.50
CA SER A 107 11.09 7.32 -12.39
C SER A 107 10.96 8.41 -13.45
N GLN A 108 9.74 8.64 -13.91
CA GLN A 108 9.41 9.70 -14.84
C GLN A 108 8.18 10.46 -14.36
N VAL A 109 8.16 11.77 -14.66
CA VAL A 109 7.02 12.65 -14.39
C VAL A 109 6.36 12.98 -15.72
N VAL A 110 5.07 12.73 -15.80
CA VAL A 110 4.28 12.90 -17.03
C VAL A 110 3.04 13.75 -16.76
N THR A 111 2.48 14.32 -17.82
CA THR A 111 1.20 15.03 -17.81
C THR A 111 0.05 14.19 -18.35
N GLU A 112 0.37 13.04 -18.93
CA GLU A 112 -0.66 12.10 -19.37
C GLU A 112 -1.45 11.60 -18.14
N PRO A 113 -2.77 11.44 -18.29
CA PRO A 113 -3.61 10.95 -17.20
C PRO A 113 -3.24 9.51 -16.81
N VAL A 114 -3.53 9.14 -15.57
CA VAL A 114 -3.41 7.76 -15.13
C VAL A 114 -4.26 6.85 -16.02
N PRO A 115 -3.72 5.74 -16.54
CA PRO A 115 -4.52 4.76 -17.28
C PRO A 115 -5.72 4.26 -16.46
N ALA A 116 -6.78 3.84 -17.13
CA ALA A 116 -7.98 3.37 -16.48
C ALA A 116 -7.68 2.19 -15.53
N LEU A 117 -8.11 2.31 -14.29
CA LEU A 117 -7.94 1.31 -13.23
C LEU A 117 -9.27 0.61 -12.94
N ALA A 118 -9.23 -0.69 -12.74
CA ALA A 118 -10.40 -1.46 -12.39
C ALA A 118 -10.81 -1.16 -10.92
N ALA A 119 -12.08 -0.89 -10.72
CA ALA A 119 -12.61 -0.70 -9.39
C ALA A 119 -12.54 -2.00 -8.58
N ARG A 120 -12.23 -1.90 -7.31
CA ARG A 120 -12.23 -3.00 -6.34
C ARG A 120 -12.93 -2.62 -5.04
N VAL A 121 -13.20 -3.60 -4.23
CA VAL A 121 -13.71 -3.41 -2.86
C VAL A 121 -12.58 -2.87 -1.95
N PRO A 122 -12.88 -2.03 -0.95
CA PRO A 122 -11.90 -1.59 0.03
C PRO A 122 -11.33 -2.76 0.86
N TYR A 123 -10.10 -2.62 1.32
CA TYR A 123 -9.45 -3.64 2.17
C TYR A 123 -10.23 -3.94 3.44
N VAL A 124 -10.84 -2.93 4.07
CA VAL A 124 -11.67 -3.10 5.27
C VAL A 124 -12.83 -4.05 5.01
N ALA A 125 -13.55 -3.87 3.90
CA ALA A 125 -14.65 -4.76 3.53
C ALA A 125 -14.16 -6.17 3.20
N GLY A 126 -13.01 -6.30 2.51
CA GLY A 126 -12.38 -7.59 2.26
C GLY A 126 -12.04 -8.32 3.56
N LYS A 127 -11.46 -7.62 4.54
CA LYS A 127 -11.12 -8.16 5.86
C LYS A 127 -12.36 -8.56 6.66
N ALA A 128 -13.36 -7.70 6.69
CA ALA A 128 -14.60 -7.96 7.41
C ALA A 128 -15.39 -9.16 6.84
N GLN A 129 -15.36 -9.34 5.51
CA GLN A 129 -15.96 -10.50 4.86
C GLN A 129 -15.12 -11.78 5.02
N ALA A 130 -13.83 -11.69 5.31
CA ALA A 130 -13.02 -12.86 5.59
C ALA A 130 -13.39 -13.53 6.93
N ALA A 131 -13.67 -12.76 7.96
CA ALA A 131 -13.90 -13.25 9.30
C ALA A 131 -15.00 -14.35 9.42
N PRO A 132 -16.20 -14.22 8.81
CA PRO A 132 -17.23 -15.27 8.85
C PRO A 132 -16.79 -16.57 8.16
N HIS A 133 -15.86 -16.49 7.20
CA HIS A 133 -15.41 -17.64 6.42
C HIS A 133 -14.23 -18.39 7.05
N LEU A 134 -13.67 -17.90 8.14
CA LEU A 134 -12.63 -18.59 8.87
C LEU A 134 -13.17 -19.79 9.69
N GLY A 135 -14.45 -19.77 10.03
CA GLY A 135 -15.11 -20.88 10.75
C GLY A 135 -14.58 -21.05 12.16
N ASP A 136 -14.02 -22.24 12.45
CA ASP A 136 -13.50 -22.65 13.74
C ASP A 136 -12.03 -22.27 14.01
N VAL A 137 -11.45 -21.42 13.14
CA VAL A 137 -10.07 -20.95 13.28
C VAL A 137 -9.94 -20.10 14.55
N THR A 138 -8.94 -20.44 15.37
CA THR A 138 -8.67 -19.74 16.64
C THR A 138 -7.55 -18.71 16.53
N GLY A 139 -6.88 -18.65 15.40
CA GLY A 139 -5.79 -17.73 15.10
C GLY A 139 -6.26 -16.29 14.90
N GLU A 140 -5.30 -15.44 14.60
CA GLU A 140 -5.50 -14.01 14.34
C GLU A 140 -5.18 -13.70 12.89
N ILE A 141 -5.99 -12.86 12.26
CA ILE A 141 -5.70 -12.35 10.91
C ILE A 141 -4.43 -11.50 11.03
N SER A 142 -3.35 -11.95 10.37
CA SER A 142 -2.09 -11.20 10.34
C SER A 142 -2.09 -10.17 9.24
N ASP A 143 -2.65 -10.51 8.07
CA ASP A 143 -2.66 -9.61 6.93
C ASP A 143 -3.77 -9.94 5.94
N ILE A 144 -4.13 -8.93 5.14
CA ILE A 144 -5.01 -9.07 3.98
C ILE A 144 -4.40 -8.35 2.77
N THR A 145 -4.29 -9.06 1.67
CA THR A 145 -3.68 -8.56 0.44
C THR A 145 -4.63 -8.75 -0.74
N TYR A 146 -4.72 -7.75 -1.60
CA TYR A 146 -5.43 -7.89 -2.86
C TYR A 146 -4.52 -8.55 -3.91
N LEU A 147 -5.03 -9.62 -4.52
CA LEU A 147 -4.37 -10.37 -5.60
C LEU A 147 -4.92 -9.90 -6.96
N PRO A 148 -4.25 -8.97 -7.64
CA PRO A 148 -4.80 -8.34 -8.84
C PRO A 148 -4.96 -9.30 -10.02
N ASP A 149 -4.18 -10.38 -10.08
CA ASP A 149 -4.25 -11.35 -11.17
C ASP A 149 -5.56 -12.13 -11.19
N SER A 150 -6.10 -12.42 -10.00
CA SER A 150 -7.33 -13.21 -9.82
C SER A 150 -8.52 -12.36 -9.38
N ASP A 151 -8.34 -11.06 -9.14
CA ASP A 151 -9.35 -10.15 -8.60
C ASP A 151 -9.91 -10.64 -7.25
N ARG A 152 -9.03 -11.12 -6.37
CA ARG A 152 -9.40 -11.73 -5.10
C ARG A 152 -8.63 -11.13 -3.93
N PHE A 153 -9.18 -11.27 -2.74
CA PHE A 153 -8.49 -10.97 -1.50
C PHE A 153 -7.91 -12.24 -0.88
N ALA A 154 -6.67 -12.15 -0.45
CA ALA A 154 -5.98 -13.19 0.29
C ALA A 154 -5.83 -12.78 1.75
N THR A 155 -6.29 -13.61 2.67
CA THR A 155 -6.20 -13.38 4.11
C THR A 155 -5.32 -14.46 4.72
N LEU A 156 -4.29 -14.05 5.45
CA LEU A 156 -3.37 -14.93 6.13
C LEU A 156 -3.69 -14.93 7.63
N VAL A 157 -3.83 -16.12 8.23
CA VAL A 157 -4.14 -16.27 9.64
C VAL A 157 -3.00 -16.96 10.37
N GLU A 158 -2.52 -16.33 11.43
CA GLU A 158 -1.50 -16.83 12.32
C GLU A 158 -2.10 -17.59 13.50
N ARG A 159 -1.51 -18.74 13.85
CA ARG A 159 -1.86 -19.45 15.07
C ARG A 159 -1.37 -18.69 16.29
N ARG A 160 -2.12 -18.78 17.38
CA ARG A 160 -1.70 -18.22 18.66
C ARG A 160 -0.49 -18.96 19.23
N GLY A 161 0.40 -18.21 19.85
CA GLY A 161 1.60 -18.73 20.52
C GLY A 161 2.88 -18.52 19.72
N TRP A 162 4.00 -18.38 20.42
CA TRP A 162 5.30 -17.98 19.87
C TRP A 162 6.00 -19.07 19.04
N LEU A 163 5.64 -20.32 19.30
CA LEU A 163 6.20 -21.50 18.64
C LEU A 163 5.20 -22.13 17.67
N ALA A 164 4.31 -21.31 17.12
CA ALA A 164 3.31 -21.73 16.16
C ALA A 164 3.56 -21.07 14.80
N GLY A 165 3.16 -21.75 13.72
CA GLY A 165 3.17 -21.25 12.36
C GLY A 165 1.86 -20.58 12.00
N TYR A 166 1.55 -20.57 10.71
CA TYR A 166 0.25 -20.15 10.19
C TYR A 166 -0.82 -21.22 10.38
N GLU A 167 -2.08 -20.83 10.36
CA GLU A 167 -3.21 -21.74 10.55
C GLU A 167 -3.94 -21.99 9.22
N VAL A 168 -4.30 -20.91 8.53
CA VAL A 168 -5.05 -21.01 7.29
C VAL A 168 -4.74 -19.82 6.38
N GLY A 169 -4.74 -20.06 5.08
CA GLY A 169 -4.88 -19.06 4.04
C GLY A 169 -6.31 -19.09 3.49
N LEU A 170 -6.92 -17.94 3.34
CA LEU A 170 -8.23 -17.77 2.73
C LEU A 170 -8.09 -16.89 1.50
N VAL A 171 -8.50 -17.37 0.33
CA VAL A 171 -8.59 -16.57 -0.88
C VAL A 171 -10.05 -16.46 -1.28
N GLN A 172 -10.56 -15.24 -1.36
CA GLN A 172 -11.98 -14.98 -1.57
C GLN A 172 -12.21 -13.95 -2.67
N ASP A 173 -13.28 -14.18 -3.43
CA ASP A 173 -13.82 -13.22 -4.37
C ASP A 173 -14.80 -12.30 -3.61
N VAL A 174 -14.52 -11.01 -3.58
CA VAL A 174 -15.35 -10.00 -2.92
C VAL A 174 -15.86 -9.04 -3.98
N PRO A 175 -17.08 -9.26 -4.51
CA PRO A 175 -17.65 -8.41 -5.55
C PRO A 175 -18.03 -7.03 -4.99
N LEU A 176 -18.03 -6.02 -5.86
CA LEU A 176 -18.33 -4.63 -5.52
C LEU A 176 -19.74 -4.40 -4.94
N GLY A 177 -20.66 -5.30 -5.12
CA GLY A 177 -22.03 -5.16 -4.65
C GLY A 177 -22.58 -6.49 -4.17
N GLY A 178 -22.12 -6.99 -3.05
CA GLY A 178 -22.66 -8.23 -2.51
C GLY A 178 -21.71 -9.03 -1.64
N GLU A 179 -22.19 -10.19 -1.23
CA GLU A 179 -21.42 -11.14 -0.45
C GLU A 179 -20.39 -11.88 -1.31
N SER A 180 -19.33 -12.39 -0.68
CA SER A 180 -18.32 -13.22 -1.31
C SER A 180 -18.96 -14.39 -2.07
N ARG A 181 -18.64 -14.52 -3.35
CA ARG A 181 -19.25 -15.54 -4.23
C ARG A 181 -18.46 -16.84 -4.23
N SER A 182 -17.16 -16.76 -4.10
CA SER A 182 -16.30 -17.94 -4.06
C SER A 182 -15.20 -17.74 -3.04
N GLN A 183 -14.88 -18.81 -2.33
CA GLN A 183 -13.83 -18.82 -1.34
C GLN A 183 -13.03 -20.11 -1.45
N GLU A 184 -11.74 -20.01 -1.28
CA GLU A 184 -10.83 -21.14 -1.19
C GLU A 184 -10.08 -21.06 0.13
N ARG A 185 -10.38 -21.99 1.02
CA ARG A 185 -9.73 -22.12 2.32
C ARG A 185 -8.63 -23.17 2.23
N CYS A 186 -7.41 -22.77 2.51
CA CYS A 186 -6.22 -23.59 2.42
C CYS A 186 -5.58 -23.76 3.79
N PRO A 187 -5.81 -24.87 4.50
CA PRO A 187 -5.22 -25.11 5.82
C PRO A 187 -3.72 -25.43 5.68
N PHE A 188 -2.93 -24.93 6.63
CA PHE A 188 -1.53 -25.31 6.80
C PHE A 188 -1.39 -26.65 7.51
N ASP A 189 -0.41 -27.45 7.13
CA ASP A 189 -0.03 -28.64 7.88
C ASP A 189 0.80 -28.20 9.11
N VAL A 190 0.14 -28.19 10.24
CA VAL A 190 0.69 -27.72 11.50
C VAL A 190 1.95 -28.48 11.94
N SER A 191 2.09 -29.73 11.51
CA SER A 191 3.23 -30.58 11.89
C SER A 191 4.46 -30.35 11.03
N ARG A 192 4.28 -29.84 9.81
CA ARG A 192 5.35 -29.65 8.81
C ARG A 192 5.61 -28.18 8.53
N ALA A 193 4.55 -27.39 8.41
CA ALA A 193 4.64 -25.96 8.12
C ALA A 193 4.45 -25.15 9.40
N ASP A 194 5.39 -25.24 10.29
CA ASP A 194 5.37 -24.71 11.65
C ASP A 194 5.96 -23.29 11.79
N ALA A 195 6.39 -22.66 10.67
CA ALA A 195 7.03 -21.36 10.71
C ALA A 195 6.10 -20.23 10.24
N ARG A 196 6.31 -19.05 10.80
CA ARG A 196 5.70 -17.78 10.41
C ARG A 196 6.67 -16.61 10.57
N ILE A 197 6.37 -15.45 10.01
CA ILE A 197 7.25 -14.26 10.07
C ILE A 197 7.48 -13.82 11.51
N SER A 198 6.43 -13.75 12.32
CA SER A 198 6.46 -13.35 13.73
C SER A 198 6.88 -14.50 14.68
N GLY A 199 7.20 -15.69 14.18
CA GLY A 199 7.56 -16.87 14.97
C GLY A 199 8.90 -16.75 15.68
N TRP A 200 9.11 -17.57 16.71
CA TRP A 200 10.35 -17.60 17.50
C TRP A 200 11.20 -18.83 17.18
N PHE A 201 12.51 -18.73 17.39
CA PHE A 201 13.50 -19.79 17.19
C PHE A 201 13.41 -20.44 15.78
N THR A 202 13.14 -21.73 15.74
CA THR A 202 12.99 -22.53 14.52
C THR A 202 11.69 -22.23 13.77
N HIS A 203 10.70 -21.65 14.46
CA HIS A 203 9.41 -21.26 13.90
C HIS A 203 9.43 -19.87 13.23
N ASN A 204 10.60 -19.20 13.20
CA ASN A 204 10.75 -17.92 12.54
C ASN A 204 11.05 -18.10 11.04
N LEU A 205 10.11 -17.70 10.19
CA LEU A 205 10.26 -17.82 8.73
C LEU A 205 11.41 -16.96 8.20
N GLY A 206 11.65 -15.80 8.80
CA GLY A 206 12.78 -14.94 8.44
C GLY A 206 14.14 -15.61 8.63
N ARG A 207 14.28 -16.47 9.65
CA ARG A 207 15.49 -17.29 9.85
C ARG A 207 15.64 -18.34 8.74
N LYS A 208 14.53 -19.01 8.37
CA LYS A 208 14.54 -19.98 7.27
C LYS A 208 14.95 -19.28 5.97
N ILE A 209 14.40 -18.10 5.67
CA ILE A 209 14.78 -17.29 4.51
C ILE A 209 16.26 -16.89 4.57
N SER A 210 16.74 -16.40 5.72
CA SER A 210 18.15 -15.99 5.89
C SER A 210 19.13 -17.16 5.80
N ALA A 211 18.70 -18.37 6.15
CA ALA A 211 19.51 -19.58 5.98
C ALA A 211 19.64 -19.98 4.50
N GLU A 212 18.58 -19.82 3.71
CA GLU A 212 18.56 -20.10 2.28
C GLU A 212 19.28 -18.99 1.48
N LYS A 213 19.00 -17.72 1.83
CA LYS A 213 19.59 -16.55 1.16
C LYS A 213 19.94 -15.47 2.19
N ARG A 214 21.20 -15.38 2.56
CA ARG A 214 21.65 -14.67 3.74
C ARG A 214 21.48 -13.16 3.72
N TRP A 215 21.75 -12.52 2.59
CA TRP A 215 21.83 -11.05 2.48
C TRP A 215 20.59 -10.45 1.83
N VAL A 216 19.43 -10.93 2.24
CA VAL A 216 18.13 -10.40 1.85
C VAL A 216 17.31 -10.00 3.07
N ARG A 217 16.38 -9.10 2.85
CA ARG A 217 15.41 -8.62 3.85
C ARG A 217 14.03 -8.57 3.24
N PHE A 218 13.05 -8.46 4.08
CA PHE A 218 11.63 -8.26 3.74
C PHE A 218 10.97 -7.48 4.87
N GLU A 219 9.88 -6.82 4.60
CA GLU A 219 8.96 -6.31 5.61
C GLU A 219 7.80 -7.30 5.81
N ALA A 220 7.17 -7.27 6.99
CA ALA A 220 6.07 -8.18 7.29
C ALA A 220 4.89 -7.94 6.34
N ASP A 221 4.60 -6.68 6.07
CA ASP A 221 3.49 -6.21 5.24
C ASP A 221 3.68 -6.51 3.74
N ASP A 222 4.89 -6.91 3.32
CA ASP A 222 5.14 -7.40 1.96
C ASP A 222 4.62 -8.84 1.74
N ALA A 223 4.40 -9.59 2.82
CA ALA A 223 4.10 -11.03 2.76
C ALA A 223 2.59 -11.29 2.62
N TYR A 224 2.24 -12.25 1.79
CA TYR A 224 0.86 -12.66 1.60
C TYR A 224 0.74 -14.16 1.33
N VAL A 225 -0.49 -14.66 1.33
CA VAL A 225 -0.77 -16.07 1.03
C VAL A 225 -1.44 -16.21 -0.33
N THR A 226 -1.13 -17.31 -1.01
CA THR A 226 -1.90 -17.78 -2.17
C THR A 226 -2.34 -19.20 -1.94
N CYS A 227 -3.43 -19.60 -2.59
CA CYS A 227 -3.90 -20.98 -2.63
C CYS A 227 -3.64 -21.56 -4.03
N SER A 228 -2.91 -22.63 -4.11
CA SER A 228 -2.67 -23.34 -5.37
C SER A 228 -3.12 -24.79 -5.24
N GLY A 229 -4.27 -25.13 -5.83
CA GLY A 229 -4.86 -26.48 -5.71
C GLY A 229 -5.08 -26.90 -4.26
N GLY A 230 -5.59 -26.03 -3.42
CA GLY A 230 -5.84 -26.25 -1.99
C GLY A 230 -4.57 -26.27 -1.13
N THR A 231 -3.41 -25.94 -1.68
CA THR A 231 -2.15 -25.82 -0.93
C THR A 231 -1.88 -24.34 -0.63
N PRO A 232 -1.77 -23.95 0.65
CA PRO A 232 -1.39 -22.59 0.99
C PRO A 232 0.11 -22.38 0.73
N VAL A 233 0.45 -21.28 0.07
CA VAL A 233 1.83 -20.85 -0.15
C VAL A 233 1.97 -19.42 0.35
N VAL A 234 2.85 -19.21 1.33
CA VAL A 234 3.20 -17.85 1.75
C VAL A 234 4.27 -17.32 0.80
N VAL A 235 3.96 -16.20 0.18
CA VAL A 235 4.86 -15.46 -0.73
C VAL A 235 5.45 -14.28 0.04
N VAL A 236 6.77 -14.19 0.06
CA VAL A 236 7.50 -13.11 0.73
C VAL A 236 8.42 -12.43 -0.28
N PRO A 237 8.04 -11.27 -0.82
CA PRO A 237 8.92 -10.46 -1.65
C PRO A 237 10.18 -10.02 -0.90
N LEU A 238 11.32 -10.11 -1.56
CA LEU A 238 12.63 -9.93 -0.93
C LEU A 238 13.34 -8.69 -1.46
N LYS A 239 14.08 -8.02 -0.58
CA LYS A 239 14.95 -6.88 -0.86
C LYS A 239 16.42 -7.24 -0.61
N ARG A 240 17.34 -6.59 -1.33
CA ARG A 240 18.78 -6.59 -1.08
C ARG A 240 19.33 -5.19 -1.12
N GLN A 241 20.37 -4.92 -0.35
CA GLN A 241 21.09 -3.65 -0.41
C GLN A 241 22.16 -3.65 -1.50
N THR A 242 22.30 -2.53 -2.19
CA THR A 242 23.34 -2.27 -3.18
C THR A 242 24.02 -0.93 -2.89
N GLY A 243 25.24 -0.76 -3.37
CA GLY A 243 26.04 0.45 -3.16
C GLY A 243 26.94 0.38 -1.91
N ILE A 244 27.86 1.33 -1.80
CA ILE A 244 28.82 1.46 -0.69
C ILE A 244 28.62 2.80 0.02
N LEU A 245 28.78 3.91 -0.67
CA LEU A 245 28.61 5.26 -0.12
C LEU A 245 27.13 5.68 -0.12
N VAL A 246 26.42 5.34 -1.20
CA VAL A 246 24.97 5.51 -1.33
C VAL A 246 24.38 4.11 -1.33
N VAL A 247 23.74 3.73 -0.24
CA VAL A 247 23.12 2.41 -0.09
C VAL A 247 21.66 2.51 -0.44
N THR A 248 21.23 1.73 -1.43
CA THR A 248 19.83 1.61 -1.85
C THR A 248 19.35 0.18 -1.76
N GLU A 249 18.07 0.00 -1.59
CA GLU A 249 17.41 -1.31 -1.64
C GLU A 249 16.99 -1.62 -3.08
N ARG A 250 17.01 -2.90 -3.43
CA ARG A 250 16.65 -3.42 -4.75
C ARG A 250 15.86 -4.72 -4.58
N PRO A 251 14.96 -5.08 -5.50
CA PRO A 251 14.27 -6.36 -5.42
C PRO A 251 15.29 -7.52 -5.50
N ALA A 252 14.99 -8.61 -4.80
CA ALA A 252 15.86 -9.78 -4.72
C ALA A 252 15.12 -11.10 -5.04
N GLY A 253 13.95 -11.02 -5.66
CA GLY A 253 13.08 -12.16 -5.92
C GLY A 253 12.08 -12.38 -4.78
N VAL A 254 11.59 -13.59 -4.66
CA VAL A 254 10.59 -13.99 -3.66
C VAL A 254 11.00 -15.26 -2.92
N ALA A 255 10.58 -15.39 -1.67
CA ALA A 255 10.61 -16.63 -0.94
C ALA A 255 9.19 -17.24 -0.94
N LEU A 256 9.09 -18.52 -1.26
CA LEU A 256 7.86 -19.29 -1.32
C LEU A 256 7.90 -20.33 -0.21
N TYR A 257 6.99 -20.24 0.75
CA TYR A 257 6.87 -21.17 1.85
C TYR A 257 5.62 -22.03 1.67
N ASP A 258 5.84 -23.30 1.39
CA ASP A 258 4.79 -24.29 1.15
C ASP A 258 4.14 -24.69 2.48
N GLY A 259 2.87 -24.40 2.63
CA GLY A 259 2.13 -24.65 3.88
C GLY A 259 1.75 -26.10 4.12
N ARG A 260 1.98 -27.03 3.19
CA ARG A 260 1.78 -28.48 3.42
C ARG A 260 3.07 -29.19 3.81
N THR A 261 4.17 -28.78 3.21
CA THR A 261 5.45 -29.48 3.40
C THR A 261 6.41 -28.74 4.33
N GLY A 262 6.17 -27.45 4.59
CA GLY A 262 7.09 -26.59 5.32
C GLY A 262 8.37 -26.25 4.52
N LYS A 263 8.42 -26.61 3.22
CA LYS A 263 9.57 -26.35 2.38
C LYS A 263 9.61 -24.87 2.00
N LEU A 264 10.79 -24.28 2.11
CA LEU A 264 11.07 -22.94 1.61
C LEU A 264 11.82 -23.03 0.29
N THR A 265 11.43 -22.20 -0.67
CA THR A 265 12.14 -22.04 -1.94
C THR A 265 12.33 -20.56 -2.20
N VAL A 266 13.54 -20.13 -2.52
CA VAL A 266 13.83 -18.74 -2.90
C VAL A 266 14.12 -18.70 -4.40
N THR A 267 13.37 -17.88 -5.13
CA THR A 267 13.52 -17.72 -6.58
C THR A 267 13.65 -16.26 -6.98
N THR A 268 14.41 -16.01 -8.02
CA THR A 268 14.48 -14.70 -8.69
C THR A 268 13.59 -14.62 -9.92
N ASP A 269 13.12 -15.77 -10.41
CA ASP A 269 12.09 -15.82 -11.43
C ASP A 269 10.72 -15.72 -10.75
N THR A 270 10.07 -14.57 -10.94
CA THR A 270 8.76 -14.26 -10.37
C THR A 270 7.62 -14.39 -11.38
N SER A 271 7.89 -14.87 -12.59
CA SER A 271 6.90 -14.94 -13.68
C SER A 271 5.68 -15.82 -13.34
N ALA A 272 5.92 -16.92 -12.66
CA ALA A 272 4.88 -17.89 -12.27
C ALA A 272 4.30 -17.64 -10.85
N VAL A 273 4.77 -16.62 -10.15
CA VAL A 273 4.30 -16.32 -8.78
C VAL A 273 3.00 -15.55 -8.87
N PRO A 274 1.87 -16.04 -8.32
CA PRO A 274 0.63 -15.29 -8.29
C PRO A 274 0.74 -14.08 -7.36
N GLY A 275 0.12 -12.96 -7.74
CA GLY A 275 0.11 -11.74 -6.95
C GLY A 275 1.35 -10.86 -7.08
N PRO A 276 1.49 -9.85 -6.21
CA PRO A 276 2.59 -8.90 -6.22
C PRO A 276 3.93 -9.55 -5.92
N SER A 277 4.93 -9.36 -6.77
CA SER A 277 6.30 -9.85 -6.53
C SER A 277 7.32 -8.74 -6.26
N TYR A 278 6.95 -7.51 -6.53
CA TYR A 278 7.73 -6.33 -6.13
C TYR A 278 7.31 -5.91 -4.73
N PRO A 279 8.25 -5.75 -3.76
CA PRO A 279 7.88 -5.38 -2.39
C PRO A 279 7.16 -4.04 -2.33
N ILE A 280 6.01 -3.96 -1.66
CA ILE A 280 5.27 -2.71 -1.48
C ILE A 280 6.09 -1.70 -0.65
N SER A 281 6.81 -2.19 0.34
CA SER A 281 7.73 -1.40 1.15
C SER A 281 8.88 -0.77 0.34
N LEU A 282 9.31 -1.43 -0.74
CA LEU A 282 10.30 -0.87 -1.67
C LEU A 282 9.65 0.14 -2.62
N ALA A 283 8.41 -0.07 -3.03
CA ALA A 283 7.63 0.88 -3.82
C ALA A 283 7.43 2.18 -3.03
N ALA A 284 7.06 2.08 -1.74
CA ALA A 284 6.95 3.22 -0.83
C ALA A 284 8.27 3.99 -0.74
N ARG A 285 9.38 3.28 -0.51
CA ARG A 285 10.71 3.92 -0.43
C ARG A 285 11.13 4.57 -1.75
N GLN A 286 10.77 3.97 -2.89
CA GLN A 286 11.06 4.57 -4.20
C GLN A 286 10.24 5.85 -4.43
N ARG A 287 8.98 5.87 -3.99
CA ARG A 287 8.12 7.04 -4.04
C ARG A 287 8.66 8.19 -3.17
N GLU A 288 9.10 7.92 -1.94
CA GLU A 288 9.76 8.92 -1.10
C GLU A 288 10.95 9.59 -1.80
N GLY A 289 11.67 8.84 -2.66
CA GLY A 289 12.73 9.37 -3.49
C GLY A 289 12.31 10.48 -4.45
N THR A 290 11.00 10.69 -4.67
CA THR A 290 10.48 11.82 -5.48
C THR A 290 10.90 13.18 -4.92
N ALA A 291 11.29 13.27 -3.66
CA ALA A 291 11.90 14.46 -3.08
C ALA A 291 13.06 15.00 -3.93
N ALA A 292 13.80 14.11 -4.61
CA ALA A 292 14.92 14.47 -5.48
C ALA A 292 14.53 14.64 -6.96
N VAL A 293 13.26 14.96 -7.27
CA VAL A 293 12.78 15.19 -8.64
C VAL A 293 13.44 16.39 -9.28
N GLY A 294 13.72 17.42 -8.51
CA GLY A 294 14.51 18.58 -8.90
C GLY A 294 16.00 18.41 -8.69
N GLY A 295 16.74 19.50 -8.73
CA GLY A 295 18.15 19.56 -8.38
C GLY A 295 18.37 19.50 -6.86
N PHE A 296 19.66 19.54 -6.45
CA PHE A 296 20.00 19.59 -5.03
C PHE A 296 19.46 20.86 -4.33
N SER A 297 19.46 21.99 -5.03
CA SER A 297 18.88 23.24 -4.52
C SER A 297 17.39 23.09 -4.19
N ASP A 298 16.64 22.53 -5.14
CA ASP A 298 15.20 22.35 -5.03
C ASP A 298 14.87 21.36 -3.90
N TRP A 299 15.66 20.26 -3.81
CA TRP A 299 15.54 19.27 -2.73
C TRP A 299 15.77 19.87 -1.36
N TRP A 300 16.79 20.75 -1.22
CA TRP A 300 17.18 21.30 0.08
C TRP A 300 16.36 22.53 0.50
N PHE A 301 16.13 23.46 -0.41
CA PHE A 301 15.50 24.74 -0.07
C PHE A 301 14.01 24.78 -0.42
N GLU A 302 13.59 24.14 -1.50
CA GLU A 302 12.22 24.25 -1.99
C GLU A 302 11.36 23.05 -1.63
N ARG A 303 11.94 21.99 -1.03
CA ARG A 303 11.25 20.75 -0.72
C ARG A 303 10.48 20.22 -1.92
N SER A 304 11.17 20.09 -3.04
CA SER A 304 10.61 19.53 -4.27
C SER A 304 10.16 18.08 -4.06
N GLY A 305 9.18 17.64 -4.85
CA GLY A 305 8.65 16.29 -4.78
C GLY A 305 7.31 16.17 -4.10
N TRP A 306 6.97 14.95 -3.76
CA TRP A 306 5.65 14.63 -3.25
C TRP A 306 5.73 13.61 -2.12
N ASP A 307 4.79 13.73 -1.20
CA ASP A 307 4.50 12.74 -0.18
C ASP A 307 3.23 11.95 -0.53
N ALA A 308 3.11 10.74 -0.02
CA ALA A 308 1.84 10.02 -0.08
C ALA A 308 0.77 10.83 0.64
N SER A 309 -0.39 10.94 -0.01
CA SER A 309 -1.54 11.58 0.62
C SER A 309 -2.10 10.66 1.69
N GLU A 310 -1.62 10.80 2.91
CA GLU A 310 -2.14 10.07 4.06
C GLU A 310 -3.42 10.71 4.57
N ASP A 311 -4.42 9.87 4.82
CA ASP A 311 -5.64 10.26 5.48
C ASP A 311 -5.83 9.46 6.76
N GLY A 312 -5.37 9.98 7.87
CA GLY A 312 -5.58 9.38 9.20
C GLY A 312 -7.02 9.47 9.71
N ALA A 313 -7.99 9.87 8.88
CA ALA A 313 -9.37 10.11 9.31
C ALA A 313 -10.24 8.86 9.30
N ASN A 314 -9.87 7.81 8.52
CA ASN A 314 -10.61 6.55 8.47
C ASN A 314 -9.64 5.37 8.47
N GLU A 315 -9.90 4.41 9.34
CA GLU A 315 -9.25 3.10 9.26
C GLU A 315 -9.55 2.48 7.89
N GLY A 316 -8.53 2.03 7.19
CA GLY A 316 -8.65 1.47 5.86
C GLY A 316 -8.41 2.43 4.70
N ASN A 317 -8.17 3.71 4.94
CA ASN A 317 -7.64 4.64 3.94
C ASN A 317 -6.12 4.51 3.88
N GLU A 318 -5.67 3.47 3.23
CA GLU A 318 -4.25 3.27 2.96
C GLU A 318 -3.81 4.16 1.79
N SER A 319 -2.59 4.66 1.88
CA SER A 319 -2.06 5.53 0.82
C SER A 319 -1.51 4.77 -0.38
N GLU A 320 -1.25 3.48 -0.24
CA GLU A 320 -0.78 2.62 -1.33
C GLU A 320 -1.80 1.56 -1.70
N PHE A 321 -2.36 1.70 -2.90
CA PHE A 321 -3.40 0.80 -3.39
C PHE A 321 -2.84 -0.15 -4.44
N THR A 322 -3.00 -1.45 -4.22
CA THR A 322 -2.79 -2.43 -5.28
C THR A 322 -4.00 -2.40 -6.20
N MET A 323 -3.79 -2.03 -7.48
CA MET A 323 -4.84 -1.87 -8.46
C MET A 323 -4.52 -2.64 -9.73
N ARG A 324 -5.56 -3.10 -10.42
CA ARG A 324 -5.49 -3.72 -11.75
C ARG A 324 -5.80 -2.67 -12.81
N TYR A 325 -5.12 -2.71 -13.94
CA TYR A 325 -5.52 -1.91 -15.11
C TYR A 325 -6.81 -2.48 -15.71
N ALA A 326 -7.74 -1.58 -16.08
CA ALA A 326 -9.04 -2.00 -16.60
C ALA A 326 -8.96 -2.60 -18.01
N GLU A 327 -8.07 -2.06 -18.84
CA GLU A 327 -7.94 -2.42 -20.26
C GLU A 327 -6.83 -3.46 -20.53
N GLU A 328 -5.95 -3.71 -19.55
CA GLU A 328 -4.79 -4.56 -19.71
C GLU A 328 -4.85 -5.74 -18.74
N ALA A 329 -5.40 -6.86 -19.20
CA ALA A 329 -5.50 -8.07 -18.41
C ALA A 329 -4.12 -8.55 -17.91
N GLY A 330 -4.04 -8.84 -16.62
CA GLY A 330 -2.81 -9.33 -15.98
C GLY A 330 -1.78 -8.25 -15.63
N ARG A 331 -2.03 -6.97 -15.92
CA ARG A 331 -1.19 -5.85 -15.45
C ARG A 331 -1.80 -5.18 -14.24
N SER A 332 -0.95 -4.90 -13.27
CA SER A 332 -1.32 -4.26 -12.02
C SER A 332 -0.23 -3.30 -11.54
N ALA A 333 -0.63 -2.34 -10.75
CA ALA A 333 0.26 -1.35 -10.19
C ALA A 333 -0.07 -1.05 -8.72
N TYR A 334 0.94 -0.66 -7.98
CA TYR A 334 0.79 0.14 -6.77
C TYR A 334 0.48 1.56 -7.20
N VAL A 335 -0.62 2.09 -6.71
CA VAL A 335 -1.14 3.41 -7.08
C VAL A 335 -1.26 4.25 -5.82
N THR A 336 -0.67 5.44 -5.83
CA THR A 336 -0.67 6.30 -4.65
C THR A 336 -1.00 7.73 -5.03
N PRO A 337 -2.04 8.33 -4.44
CA PRO A 337 -2.27 9.77 -4.55
C PRO A 337 -1.17 10.54 -3.82
N LEU A 338 -0.72 11.62 -4.43
CA LEU A 338 0.43 12.39 -3.96
C LEU A 338 0.07 13.86 -3.69
N THR A 339 0.52 14.35 -2.53
CA THR A 339 0.47 15.77 -2.16
C THR A 339 1.85 16.41 -2.29
N PRO A 340 1.96 17.73 -2.51
CA PRO A 340 3.25 18.41 -2.43
C PRO A 340 3.87 18.23 -1.04
N GLN A 341 5.20 18.18 -0.99
CA GLN A 341 5.89 18.24 0.29
C GLN A 341 5.64 19.58 0.99
N GLY A 342 5.08 19.55 2.19
CA GLY A 342 4.76 20.74 2.99
C GLY A 342 3.35 20.73 3.53
N GLU A 343 2.74 21.92 3.68
CA GLU A 343 1.41 22.07 4.31
C GLU A 343 0.25 21.91 3.31
N ALA A 344 0.52 21.90 2.02
CA ALA A 344 -0.52 21.74 1.01
C ALA A 344 -1.03 20.29 0.99
N SER A 345 -2.35 20.14 1.16
CA SER A 345 -3.00 18.83 1.28
C SER A 345 -3.73 18.38 0.00
N SER A 346 -3.74 19.20 -1.06
CA SER A 346 -4.36 18.81 -2.33
C SER A 346 -3.58 17.70 -3.01
N VAL A 347 -4.27 16.72 -3.56
CA VAL A 347 -3.65 15.69 -4.40
C VAL A 347 -3.35 16.28 -5.76
N VAL A 348 -2.07 16.44 -6.08
CA VAL A 348 -1.58 17.08 -7.32
C VAL A 348 -0.98 16.10 -8.31
N ALA A 349 -0.78 14.87 -7.88
CA ALA A 349 -0.25 13.81 -8.74
C ALA A 349 -0.70 12.44 -8.25
N VAL A 350 -0.52 11.44 -9.08
CA VAL A 350 -0.70 10.02 -8.72
C VAL A 350 0.53 9.27 -9.21
N SER A 351 1.17 8.51 -8.34
CA SER A 351 2.23 7.60 -8.74
C SER A 351 1.67 6.23 -9.11
N THR A 352 2.24 5.63 -10.13
CA THR A 352 1.99 4.24 -10.53
C THR A 352 3.30 3.48 -10.61
N LEU A 353 3.35 2.28 -10.05
CA LEU A 353 4.52 1.43 -10.03
C LEU A 353 4.06 -0.02 -10.20
N PRO A 354 4.60 -0.80 -11.16
CA PRO A 354 4.13 -2.15 -11.41
C PRO A 354 4.33 -3.04 -10.16
N THR A 355 3.31 -3.82 -9.81
CA THR A 355 3.36 -4.79 -8.70
C THR A 355 4.29 -5.97 -8.98
N ARG A 356 4.71 -6.13 -10.23
CA ARG A 356 5.63 -7.16 -10.70
C ARG A 356 6.76 -6.52 -11.48
N HIS A 357 7.97 -6.91 -11.15
CA HIS A 357 9.16 -6.49 -11.88
C HIS A 357 10.15 -7.63 -11.94
N GLN A 358 10.62 -7.93 -13.14
CA GLN A 358 11.67 -8.92 -13.32
C GLN A 358 13.05 -8.27 -13.34
N GLY A 359 14.01 -8.93 -12.75
CA GLY A 359 15.36 -8.42 -12.64
C GLY A 359 15.69 -7.78 -11.29
N GLY A 360 16.94 -7.37 -11.13
CA GLY A 360 17.46 -6.85 -9.85
C GLY A 360 17.52 -5.34 -9.77
N GLY A 361 16.90 -4.63 -10.72
CA GLY A 361 16.79 -3.18 -10.76
C GLY A 361 15.52 -2.66 -10.05
N LEU A 362 15.39 -1.35 -9.89
CA LEU A 362 14.13 -0.75 -9.47
C LEU A 362 13.11 -0.86 -10.61
N ALA A 363 11.85 -1.06 -10.23
CA ALA A 363 10.75 -1.00 -11.17
C ALA A 363 10.57 0.45 -11.71
N PRO A 364 10.11 0.61 -12.95
CA PRO A 364 9.79 1.93 -13.47
C PRO A 364 8.60 2.53 -12.73
N MET A 365 8.77 3.72 -12.17
CA MET A 365 7.70 4.47 -11.53
C MET A 365 7.29 5.63 -12.44
N THR A 366 5.99 5.85 -12.59
CA THR A 366 5.45 6.99 -13.30
C THR A 366 4.65 7.87 -12.34
N VAL A 367 4.96 9.16 -12.34
CA VAL A 367 4.23 10.18 -11.59
C VAL A 367 3.39 10.97 -12.58
N HIS A 368 2.09 10.78 -12.53
CA HIS A 368 1.10 11.46 -13.36
C HIS A 368 0.64 12.72 -12.67
N ARG A 369 0.92 13.89 -13.24
CA ARG A 369 0.41 15.16 -12.70
C ARG A 369 -1.08 15.29 -12.96
N LEU A 370 -1.81 15.74 -11.94
CA LEU A 370 -3.24 16.00 -12.05
C LEU A 370 -3.51 17.47 -12.42
N ASP A 371 -4.32 17.67 -13.43
CA ASP A 371 -4.89 18.96 -13.79
C ASP A 371 -6.35 18.74 -14.22
N PRO A 372 -7.32 19.19 -13.41
CA PRO A 372 -7.18 19.86 -12.11
C PRO A 372 -6.75 18.91 -10.96
N ALA A 373 -6.12 19.49 -9.92
CA ALA A 373 -5.82 18.79 -8.68
C ALA A 373 -7.11 18.38 -7.94
N TRP A 374 -7.01 17.36 -7.06
CA TRP A 374 -8.11 16.97 -6.19
C TRP A 374 -7.97 17.63 -4.81
N SER A 375 -9.09 17.72 -4.09
CA SER A 375 -9.05 17.96 -2.66
C SER A 375 -8.35 16.78 -1.93
N SER A 376 -7.85 17.01 -0.72
CA SER A 376 -7.27 15.91 0.06
C SER A 376 -8.30 14.82 0.33
N PRO A 377 -7.90 13.54 0.50
CA PRO A 377 -8.82 12.46 0.84
C PRO A 377 -9.70 12.79 2.05
N LYS A 378 -9.14 13.42 3.08
CA LYS A 378 -9.87 13.89 4.25
C LYS A 378 -10.96 14.92 3.91
N ALA A 379 -10.65 15.88 3.04
CA ALA A 379 -11.61 16.86 2.58
C ALA A 379 -12.70 16.21 1.71
N LEU A 380 -12.33 15.24 0.86
CA LEU A 380 -13.28 14.47 0.05
C LEU A 380 -14.22 13.64 0.91
N VAL A 381 -13.72 12.98 1.95
CA VAL A 381 -14.56 12.25 2.92
C VAL A 381 -15.54 13.18 3.60
N ALA A 382 -15.09 14.36 4.06
CA ALA A 382 -15.97 15.35 4.66
C ALA A 382 -17.02 15.87 3.68
N LEU A 383 -16.63 16.13 2.43
CA LEU A 383 -17.52 16.53 1.34
C LEU A 383 -18.59 15.47 1.07
N ILE A 384 -18.22 14.22 0.94
CA ILE A 384 -19.16 13.10 0.71
C ILE A 384 -20.19 13.02 1.83
N LYS A 385 -19.72 13.08 3.09
CA LYS A 385 -20.61 13.04 4.26
C LYS A 385 -21.56 14.24 4.33
N ALA A 386 -21.14 15.40 3.85
CA ALA A 386 -21.99 16.60 3.83
C ALA A 386 -23.01 16.56 2.68
N GLU A 387 -22.56 16.25 1.46
CA GLU A 387 -23.37 16.34 0.25
C GLU A 387 -24.41 15.22 0.13
N TYR A 388 -24.12 14.04 0.67
CA TYR A 388 -24.99 12.86 0.56
C TYR A 388 -25.60 12.41 1.88
N ARG A 389 -25.64 13.30 2.87
CA ARG A 389 -26.11 13.02 4.23
C ARG A 389 -27.50 12.42 4.30
N ASP A 390 -28.39 12.80 3.38
CA ASP A 390 -29.79 12.33 3.31
C ASP A 390 -29.95 10.95 2.68
N VAL A 391 -28.95 10.44 1.97
CA VAL A 391 -28.97 9.14 1.30
C VAL A 391 -28.08 8.14 2.02
N CYS A 392 -26.86 8.56 2.34
CA CYS A 392 -25.88 7.76 3.06
C CYS A 392 -25.29 8.53 4.24
N CYS A 393 -24.43 7.90 4.98
CA CYS A 393 -23.53 8.54 5.94
C CYS A 393 -24.25 9.22 7.12
N TYR A 394 -25.52 8.90 7.37
CA TYR A 394 -26.28 9.47 8.46
C TYR A 394 -26.03 8.75 9.78
N ASN A 395 -25.85 7.42 9.75
CA ASN A 395 -25.61 6.61 10.93
C ASN A 395 -24.15 6.11 10.93
N ASP A 396 -23.96 4.81 10.84
CA ASP A 396 -22.68 4.12 10.97
C ASP A 396 -21.95 3.93 9.64
N ASP A 397 -22.50 4.47 8.54
CA ASP A 397 -21.84 4.38 7.25
C ASP A 397 -20.55 5.21 7.25
N GLN A 398 -19.48 4.56 6.87
CA GLN A 398 -18.14 5.15 6.75
C GLN A 398 -17.77 5.32 5.27
N VAL A 399 -16.88 6.25 5.01
CA VAL A 399 -16.27 6.43 3.69
C VAL A 399 -14.90 5.79 3.73
N PHE A 400 -14.73 4.76 2.90
CA PHE A 400 -13.47 4.03 2.81
C PHE A 400 -12.72 4.40 1.55
N GLU A 401 -11.43 4.42 1.62
CA GLU A 401 -10.49 4.53 0.52
C GLU A 401 -10.89 5.50 -0.59
N VAL A 402 -10.24 6.64 -0.67
CA VAL A 402 -10.33 7.52 -1.85
C VAL A 402 -9.26 7.07 -2.85
N VAL A 403 -9.67 6.30 -3.85
CA VAL A 403 -8.76 5.59 -4.76
C VAL A 403 -8.80 6.22 -6.15
N PRO A 404 -7.65 6.50 -6.78
CA PRO A 404 -7.60 6.88 -8.19
C PRO A 404 -8.19 5.79 -9.09
N THR A 405 -8.99 6.20 -10.10
CA THR A 405 -9.60 5.27 -11.07
C THR A 405 -9.14 5.52 -12.51
N GLY A 406 -8.24 6.46 -12.70
CA GLY A 406 -7.70 6.84 -14.01
C GLY A 406 -8.41 8.05 -14.61
N GLY A 407 -7.84 8.62 -15.67
CA GLY A 407 -8.43 9.76 -16.36
C GLY A 407 -8.62 11.02 -15.51
N GLY A 408 -7.88 11.16 -14.40
CA GLY A 408 -8.06 12.26 -13.44
C GLY A 408 -9.29 12.09 -12.52
N THR A 409 -9.86 10.89 -12.43
CA THR A 409 -11.00 10.57 -11.57
C THR A 409 -10.57 9.77 -10.35
N TRP A 410 -11.41 9.81 -9.33
CA TRP A 410 -11.27 9.02 -8.11
C TRP A 410 -12.61 8.38 -7.72
N THR A 411 -12.56 7.35 -6.91
CA THR A 411 -13.73 6.73 -6.31
C THR A 411 -13.53 6.56 -4.81
N ALA A 412 -14.61 6.75 -4.06
CA ALA A 412 -14.67 6.39 -2.64
C ALA A 412 -15.83 5.43 -2.42
N THR A 413 -15.64 4.48 -1.53
CA THR A 413 -16.64 3.50 -1.17
C THR A 413 -17.33 3.93 0.12
N VAL A 414 -18.67 3.78 0.18
CA VAL A 414 -19.46 4.12 1.35
C VAL A 414 -20.25 2.90 1.80
N GLY A 415 -20.21 2.62 3.10
CA GLY A 415 -20.94 1.51 3.69
C GLY A 415 -20.58 1.25 5.15
N SER A 416 -21.09 0.18 5.69
CA SER A 416 -20.62 -0.41 6.95
C SER A 416 -19.45 -1.37 6.67
N GLU A 417 -18.70 -1.75 7.69
CA GLU A 417 -17.50 -2.58 7.55
C GLU A 417 -17.65 -3.79 6.62
N GLN A 418 -18.78 -4.47 6.65
CA GLN A 418 -19.02 -5.70 5.86
C GLN A 418 -19.70 -5.44 4.53
N ASN A 419 -20.43 -4.33 4.39
CA ASN A 419 -21.33 -4.11 3.25
C ASN A 419 -21.03 -2.79 2.56
N VAL A 420 -20.57 -2.87 1.32
CA VAL A 420 -20.53 -1.73 0.41
C VAL A 420 -21.95 -1.42 -0.03
N ARG A 421 -22.44 -0.22 0.29
CA ARG A 421 -23.79 0.24 -0.08
C ARG A 421 -23.77 1.17 -1.27
N TYR A 422 -22.81 2.07 -1.28
CA TYR A 422 -22.69 3.11 -2.29
C TYR A 422 -21.25 3.32 -2.72
N ARG A 423 -21.12 3.96 -3.86
CA ARG A 423 -19.84 4.46 -4.37
C ARG A 423 -20.02 5.92 -4.76
N VAL A 424 -19.05 6.74 -4.41
CA VAL A 424 -18.97 8.12 -4.88
C VAL A 424 -17.83 8.19 -5.89
N GLU A 425 -18.14 8.58 -7.09
CA GLU A 425 -17.14 8.88 -8.11
C GLU A 425 -17.00 10.39 -8.23
N GLY A 426 -15.76 10.84 -8.33
CA GLY A 426 -15.46 12.25 -8.44
C GLY A 426 -14.38 12.52 -9.47
N LYS A 427 -14.40 13.77 -9.93
CA LYS A 427 -13.39 14.31 -10.82
C LYS A 427 -12.94 15.62 -10.21
N GLY A 428 -11.65 15.86 -10.17
CA GLY A 428 -11.05 16.99 -9.48
C GLY A 428 -11.71 18.34 -9.73
N GLN A 429 -11.25 19.36 -9.07
CA GLN A 429 -11.92 20.66 -8.98
C GLN A 429 -12.22 21.29 -10.34
N VAL A 430 -13.49 21.32 -10.73
CA VAL A 430 -13.96 22.01 -11.94
C VAL A 430 -14.72 23.26 -11.51
N GLY A 431 -14.23 24.42 -11.90
CA GLY A 431 -14.83 25.68 -11.48
C GLY A 431 -14.79 25.92 -9.97
N GLY A 432 -13.77 25.38 -9.27
CA GLY A 432 -13.57 25.52 -7.82
C GLY A 432 -14.44 24.58 -6.95
N ARG A 433 -15.10 23.59 -7.56
CA ARG A 433 -15.88 22.56 -6.86
C ARG A 433 -15.50 21.18 -7.34
N GLU A 434 -15.50 20.23 -6.43
CA GLU A 434 -15.39 18.82 -6.77
C GLU A 434 -16.68 18.33 -7.45
N ALA A 435 -16.54 17.76 -8.63
CA ALA A 435 -17.67 17.12 -9.31
C ALA A 435 -17.82 15.70 -8.74
N THR A 436 -18.95 15.42 -8.08
CA THR A 436 -19.20 14.14 -7.42
C THR A 436 -20.56 13.55 -7.78
N CYS A 437 -20.58 12.24 -8.00
CA CYS A 437 -21.79 11.48 -8.26
C CYS A 437 -21.88 10.25 -7.34
N LEU A 438 -22.99 10.10 -6.66
CA LEU A 438 -23.31 8.94 -5.84
C LEU A 438 -23.94 7.85 -6.70
N LYS A 439 -23.39 6.66 -6.62
CA LYS A 439 -23.87 5.45 -7.30
C LYS A 439 -24.20 4.38 -6.27
N ALA A 440 -25.17 3.52 -6.57
CA ALA A 440 -25.37 2.30 -5.83
C ALA A 440 -24.19 1.34 -6.01
N ALA A 441 -24.08 0.32 -5.18
CA ALA A 441 -22.99 -0.66 -5.24
C ALA A 441 -22.88 -1.36 -6.61
N ASP A 442 -24.01 -1.57 -7.29
CA ASP A 442 -24.10 -2.13 -8.64
C ASP A 442 -23.71 -1.15 -9.77
N GLY A 443 -23.37 0.10 -9.41
CA GLY A 443 -22.97 1.15 -10.34
C GLY A 443 -24.11 2.03 -10.85
N ALA A 444 -25.37 1.78 -10.45
CA ALA A 444 -26.50 2.60 -10.86
C ALA A 444 -26.37 4.02 -10.28
N LEU A 445 -26.45 5.03 -11.15
CA LEU A 445 -26.39 6.42 -10.73
C LEU A 445 -27.60 6.77 -9.85
N ILE A 446 -27.36 7.34 -8.67
CA ILE A 446 -28.43 7.79 -7.77
C ILE A 446 -28.60 9.31 -7.92
N ARG A 447 -27.55 10.06 -7.65
CA ARG A 447 -27.56 11.52 -7.64
C ARG A 447 -26.15 12.07 -7.83
N CYS A 448 -26.04 13.25 -8.42
CA CYS A 448 -24.80 14.03 -8.41
C CYS A 448 -25.01 15.32 -7.61
N ALA A 449 -24.02 15.70 -6.81
CA ALA A 449 -24.02 16.97 -6.11
C ALA A 449 -23.60 18.11 -7.03
N TYR A 450 -22.58 17.88 -7.84
CA TYR A 450 -22.15 18.76 -8.92
C TYR A 450 -21.71 17.93 -10.12
N VAL A 451 -22.12 18.36 -11.29
CA VAL A 451 -21.87 17.65 -12.54
C VAL A 451 -21.08 18.56 -13.48
N VAL A 452 -20.07 18.00 -14.12
CA VAL A 452 -19.34 18.72 -15.17
C VAL A 452 -20.27 18.96 -16.36
N PRO A 453 -20.48 20.21 -16.80
CA PRO A 453 -21.30 20.49 -17.97
C PRO A 453 -20.82 19.73 -19.20
N GLY A 454 -21.75 19.09 -19.92
CA GLY A 454 -21.47 18.29 -21.11
C GLY A 454 -20.99 16.86 -20.83
N SER A 455 -20.85 16.44 -19.56
CA SER A 455 -20.42 15.09 -19.21
C SER A 455 -21.49 14.02 -19.49
N PRO A 456 -21.10 12.74 -19.61
CA PRO A 456 -22.06 11.63 -19.74
C PRO A 456 -23.05 11.56 -18.59
N GLU A 457 -22.62 11.90 -17.37
CA GLU A 457 -23.45 11.91 -16.16
C GLU A 457 -24.56 12.98 -16.26
N GLU A 458 -24.24 14.19 -16.79
CA GLU A 458 -25.25 15.22 -17.04
C GLU A 458 -26.30 14.75 -18.03
N GLN A 459 -25.86 14.10 -19.10
CA GLN A 459 -26.77 13.55 -20.11
C GLN A 459 -27.66 12.45 -19.54
N GLU A 460 -27.15 11.61 -18.68
CA GLU A 460 -27.92 10.55 -18.03
C GLU A 460 -28.95 11.14 -17.05
N LEU A 461 -28.55 12.12 -16.25
CA LEU A 461 -29.51 12.81 -15.34
C LEU A 461 -30.61 13.48 -16.13
N LYS A 462 -30.30 14.22 -17.18
CA LYS A 462 -31.34 14.83 -18.06
C LYS A 462 -32.26 13.80 -18.67
N ARG A 463 -31.76 12.65 -19.08
CA ARG A 463 -32.53 11.54 -19.61
C ARG A 463 -33.51 10.97 -18.56
N ARG A 464 -33.02 10.77 -17.33
CA ARG A 464 -33.84 10.29 -16.20
C ARG A 464 -34.92 11.29 -15.80
N GLU A 465 -34.61 12.57 -15.80
CA GLU A 465 -35.60 13.64 -15.54
C GLU A 465 -36.69 13.68 -16.61
N GLN A 466 -36.33 13.56 -17.87
CA GLN A 466 -37.27 13.47 -18.97
C GLN A 466 -38.17 12.23 -18.84
N GLN A 467 -37.60 11.07 -18.49
CA GLN A 467 -38.39 9.84 -18.26
C GLN A 467 -39.37 9.99 -17.10
N LYS A 468 -38.94 10.61 -15.98
CA LYS A 468 -39.82 10.89 -14.84
C LYS A 468 -40.94 11.86 -15.20
N GLN A 469 -40.64 12.90 -16.00
CA GLN A 469 -41.64 13.84 -16.47
C GLN A 469 -42.67 13.15 -17.38
N GLN A 470 -42.22 12.31 -18.32
CA GLN A 470 -43.09 11.53 -19.18
C GLN A 470 -43.98 10.56 -18.39
N GLN A 471 -43.44 9.90 -17.36
CA GLN A 471 -44.22 9.04 -16.47
C GLN A 471 -45.22 9.83 -15.63
N GLN A 472 -44.91 11.04 -15.19
CA GLN A 472 -45.79 11.90 -14.45
C GLN A 472 -46.88 12.52 -15.34
N GLU A 473 -46.54 12.86 -16.58
CA GLU A 473 -47.52 13.33 -17.57
C GLU A 473 -48.48 12.22 -18.03
N GLY A 474 -47.92 11.01 -18.22
CA GLY A 474 -48.75 9.82 -18.48
C GLY A 474 -49.71 9.46 -17.32
N ALA A 475 -49.28 9.74 -16.07
CA ALA A 475 -50.11 9.53 -14.88
C ALA A 475 -51.13 10.68 -14.63
N LYS A 476 -50.89 11.88 -15.20
CA LYS A 476 -51.79 13.04 -15.07
C LYS A 476 -52.93 13.11 -16.09
N ASN A 477 -52.87 12.33 -17.16
CA ASN A 477 -53.98 12.12 -18.09
C ASN A 477 -54.51 10.68 -17.96
N PRO A 478 -55.25 10.36 -16.91
CA PRO A 478 -56.06 9.15 -16.94
C PRO A 478 -57.13 9.46 -17.97
N GLY A 479 -56.94 8.94 -19.18
CA GLY A 479 -58.03 8.90 -20.17
C GLY A 479 -59.27 8.36 -19.56
N ASP A 480 -60.40 8.47 -20.28
CA ASP A 480 -61.74 7.97 -19.95
C ASP A 480 -61.70 6.80 -18.94
N PRO A 481 -62.42 6.83 -17.83
CA PRO A 481 -62.46 5.77 -16.80
C PRO A 481 -62.57 4.33 -17.30
N GLY A 482 -62.84 4.13 -18.57
CA GLY A 482 -62.93 2.83 -19.25
C GLY A 482 -61.64 2.43 -20.03
N ASP A 483 -60.69 3.32 -20.28
CA ASP A 483 -59.53 3.03 -21.08
C ASP A 483 -58.31 2.73 -20.18
N LEU A 484 -58.01 1.45 -20.01
CA LEU A 484 -56.87 0.95 -19.22
C LEU A 484 -55.60 0.76 -20.05
N THR A 485 -55.57 1.12 -21.33
CA THR A 485 -54.45 0.87 -22.24
C THR A 485 -53.19 1.69 -21.92
N GLY A 486 -53.35 2.79 -21.16
CA GLY A 486 -52.23 3.64 -20.72
C GLY A 486 -51.53 3.23 -19.41
N TYR A 487 -52.04 2.19 -18.73
CA TYR A 487 -51.50 1.74 -17.45
C TYR A 487 -50.46 0.62 -17.63
N THR A 488 -49.37 0.68 -16.86
CA THR A 488 -48.42 -0.45 -16.75
C THR A 488 -49.07 -1.61 -15.98
N ASN A 489 -48.58 -2.83 -16.16
CA ASN A 489 -49.06 -4.01 -15.43
C ASN A 489 -49.03 -3.84 -13.91
N GLU A 490 -48.04 -3.12 -13.38
CA GLU A 490 -47.92 -2.81 -11.95
C GLU A 490 -48.97 -1.80 -11.49
N GLN A 491 -49.28 -0.79 -12.29
CA GLN A 491 -50.33 0.18 -12.02
C GLN A 491 -51.72 -0.45 -12.08
N LEU A 492 -51.92 -1.37 -13.01
CA LEU A 492 -53.16 -2.16 -13.09
C LEU A 492 -53.34 -3.06 -11.86
N ALA A 493 -52.30 -3.72 -11.43
CA ALA A 493 -52.32 -4.56 -10.23
C ALA A 493 -52.61 -3.74 -8.95
N GLU A 494 -52.04 -2.56 -8.81
CA GLU A 494 -52.27 -1.66 -7.68
C GLU A 494 -53.71 -1.08 -7.73
N LEU A 495 -54.22 -0.73 -8.90
CA LEU A 495 -55.57 -0.27 -9.07
C LEU A 495 -56.59 -1.37 -8.69
N GLN A 496 -56.34 -2.59 -9.13
CA GLN A 496 -57.13 -3.77 -8.78
C GLN A 496 -57.14 -4.03 -7.27
N ARG A 497 -55.98 -3.93 -6.63
CA ARG A 497 -55.85 -4.06 -5.18
C ARG A 497 -56.67 -3.02 -4.44
N ARG A 498 -56.58 -1.75 -4.79
CA ARG A 498 -57.34 -0.64 -4.18
C ARG A 498 -58.83 -0.79 -4.38
N MET A 499 -59.25 -1.19 -5.57
CA MET A 499 -60.67 -1.46 -5.85
C MET A 499 -61.20 -2.61 -4.98
N THR A 500 -60.43 -3.69 -4.83
CA THR A 500 -60.80 -4.83 -3.99
C THR A 500 -60.91 -4.44 -2.52
N GLU A 501 -59.97 -3.64 -2.00
CA GLU A 501 -60.00 -3.13 -0.64
C GLU A 501 -61.18 -2.20 -0.39
N GLU A 502 -61.52 -1.32 -1.35
CA GLU A 502 -62.66 -0.41 -1.24
C GLU A 502 -64.01 -1.16 -1.31
N ILE A 503 -64.10 -2.13 -2.19
CA ILE A 503 -65.26 -3.02 -2.25
C ILE A 503 -65.46 -3.78 -0.93
N GLY A 504 -64.34 -4.33 -0.39
CA GLY A 504 -64.34 -5.01 0.89
C GLY A 504 -64.74 -4.11 2.07
N ARG A 505 -64.38 -2.83 2.01
CA ARG A 505 -64.74 -1.83 3.01
C ARG A 505 -66.27 -1.49 2.91
N ARG A 506 -66.74 -1.31 1.70
CA ARG A 506 -68.22 -1.03 1.48
C ARG A 506 -69.08 -2.20 1.88
N LEU A 507 -68.67 -3.42 1.58
CA LEU A 507 -69.41 -4.63 1.99
C LEU A 507 -69.38 -4.88 3.50
N LYS A 508 -68.50 -4.32 4.24
CA LYS A 508 -68.46 -4.38 5.72
C LYS A 508 -69.26 -3.27 6.39
N ALA A 509 -69.55 -2.20 5.67
CA ALA A 509 -70.20 -1.03 6.19
C ALA A 509 -71.73 -1.04 5.89
N GLY A 510 -72.23 -1.96 5.07
CA GLY A 510 -73.66 -2.25 4.82
C GLY A 510 -74.06 -3.56 5.46
#